data_52e06df3842074a7a8d2ec0bec73b8ea
#
_entry.id   52e06df3842074a7a8d2ec0bec73b8ea
#
_cell.length_a   1.000
_cell.length_b   1.000
_cell.length_c   1.000
_cell.angle_alpha   90.00
_cell.angle_beta   90.00
_cell.angle_gamma   90.00
#
_symmetry.space_group_name_H-M   'P 1'
#
loop_
_entity.id
_entity.type
_entity.pdbx_description
1 polymer ?
#
loop_
_entity_poly.entity_id
_entity_poly.type
_entity_poly.pdbx_seq_one_letter_code
_entity_poly.pdbx_strand_id
1 'polypeptide(L)'
;MIVKTLLFLFLSITPKEKIDTLYHKIDPYSISKQLAFYELYPDTDIGKKALQRALDLVNIHRPLSDQIDCKVKIPPFNPNLIISLSSQLPKKGMENISEEELLTIKKMASHLHNRRLKGFYVQNLEDAKTIETDQIDLTRFLLLELVEDPKLRLFYEATVDLMALEILAHLPKGATLEEKLEKISSYVFHDMEYRFPPQSIWVEEIDSYTLLPTILDSRFGVCLGVSTLYLALAQRLDLPLVPITPPGHIFVRFEHKDAVINIETTARGIHLPDSHYLSVQTKSLKRRTLREVIGLNFMNQGALYWQQNNHKKAVEAYTIAEKYMGEDPLLMRFKGLQHLFLGEQEIAKNIFEKIRNVTLEGSTYKDTQIDDLMLNNIDADGIKLLYEKEGNQRSDIEKQIKLLENKLTKFPKFRDGIFHLAGAWLALNRTKEAFEVLLKYHVIDSQNPVVEYYLAALALDRLTLQSGKVHLKKAQELLKQQSYTPNVLKDLYLAYKKEDPTFDF
;
A
#
# COMPACT_ATOMS: atom_id res chain seq x y z
N MET A 1 27.46 -52.10 14.13
CA MET A 1 27.00 -52.80 12.93
C MET A 1 25.92 -51.99 12.19
N ILE A 2 24.99 -51.36 12.87
CA ILE A 2 23.85 -50.62 12.25
C ILE A 2 24.28 -49.36 11.45
N VAL A 3 25.30 -48.63 11.90
CA VAL A 3 25.77 -47.40 11.22
C VAL A 3 26.49 -47.69 9.91
N LYS A 4 27.18 -48.81 9.78
CA LYS A 4 27.81 -49.23 8.49
C LYS A 4 26.79 -49.66 7.47
N THR A 5 25.66 -50.22 7.85
CA THR A 5 24.59 -50.67 6.92
C THR A 5 23.81 -49.48 6.39
N LEU A 6 23.60 -48.39 7.17
CA LEU A 6 23.00 -47.15 6.73
C LEU A 6 23.89 -46.40 5.71
N LEU A 7 25.21 -46.40 5.89
CA LEU A 7 26.15 -45.76 4.95
C LEU A 7 26.21 -46.51 3.61
N PHE A 8 26.04 -47.84 3.58
CA PHE A 8 25.99 -48.61 2.32
C PHE A 8 24.70 -48.46 1.55
N LEU A 9 23.56 -48.16 2.21
CA LEU A 9 22.29 -47.87 1.52
C LEU A 9 22.33 -46.51 0.79
N PHE A 10 23.13 -45.54 1.27
CA PHE A 10 23.33 -44.28 0.56
C PHE A 10 24.28 -44.36 -0.64
N LEU A 11 25.13 -45.38 -0.71
CA LEU A 11 26.10 -45.55 -1.81
C LEU A 11 25.60 -46.37 -3.00
N SER A 12 24.39 -46.94 -2.92
CA SER A 12 23.82 -47.81 -3.97
C SER A 12 22.74 -47.18 -4.84
N ILE A 13 22.41 -45.87 -4.60
CA ILE A 13 21.42 -45.16 -5.41
C ILE A 13 22.10 -44.73 -6.72
N THR A 14 21.61 -45.25 -7.87
CA THR A 14 22.10 -44.88 -9.19
C THR A 14 21.86 -43.35 -9.43
N PRO A 15 22.65 -42.72 -10.33
CA PRO A 15 22.39 -41.33 -10.71
C PRO A 15 20.95 -41.13 -11.21
N LYS A 16 20.38 -42.10 -11.90
CA LYS A 16 18.99 -42.05 -12.37
C LYS A 16 17.98 -42.06 -11.22
N GLU A 17 18.15 -42.94 -10.23
CA GLU A 17 17.27 -42.96 -9.03
C GLU A 17 17.37 -41.70 -8.17
N LYS A 18 18.55 -41.04 -8.16
CA LYS A 18 18.72 -39.74 -7.49
C LYS A 18 17.92 -38.65 -8.23
N ILE A 19 17.97 -38.61 -9.54
CA ILE A 19 17.23 -37.64 -10.36
C ILE A 19 15.72 -37.86 -10.20
N ASP A 20 15.26 -39.12 -10.23
CA ASP A 20 13.86 -39.48 -9.95
C ASP A 20 13.40 -39.00 -8.59
N THR A 21 14.20 -39.25 -7.55
CA THR A 21 13.89 -38.82 -6.17
C THR A 21 13.82 -37.29 -6.06
N LEU A 22 14.69 -36.55 -6.75
CA LEU A 22 14.66 -35.11 -6.81
C LEU A 22 13.39 -34.61 -7.49
N TYR A 23 13.00 -35.20 -8.61
CA TYR A 23 11.79 -34.81 -9.33
C TYR A 23 10.53 -34.97 -8.48
N HIS A 24 10.41 -36.07 -7.72
CA HIS A 24 9.27 -36.30 -6.84
C HIS A 24 9.21 -35.34 -5.62
N LYS A 25 10.28 -34.58 -5.34
CA LYS A 25 10.30 -33.57 -4.26
C LYS A 25 9.93 -32.17 -4.72
N ILE A 26 9.96 -31.91 -6.03
CA ILE A 26 9.55 -30.60 -6.53
C ILE A 26 8.03 -30.50 -6.55
N ASP A 27 7.54 -29.27 -6.40
CA ASP A 27 6.12 -28.98 -6.49
C ASP A 27 5.59 -29.31 -7.90
N PRO A 28 4.63 -30.23 -8.02
CA PRO A 28 4.11 -30.66 -9.33
C PRO A 28 3.24 -29.58 -10.02
N TYR A 29 2.88 -28.51 -9.32
CA TYR A 29 2.09 -27.40 -9.83
C TYR A 29 2.91 -26.13 -10.06
N SER A 30 4.20 -26.10 -9.75
CA SER A 30 5.07 -24.96 -9.99
C SER A 30 5.69 -25.00 -11.38
N ILE A 31 5.31 -24.07 -12.25
CA ILE A 31 5.86 -23.90 -13.60
C ILE A 31 7.38 -23.67 -13.53
N SER A 32 7.81 -22.74 -12.67
CA SER A 32 9.21 -22.36 -12.53
C SER A 32 10.08 -23.52 -12.06
N LYS A 33 9.62 -24.32 -11.08
CA LYS A 33 10.37 -25.49 -10.60
C LYS A 33 10.46 -26.60 -11.65
N GLN A 34 9.39 -26.82 -12.41
CA GLN A 34 9.38 -27.80 -13.50
C GLN A 34 10.35 -27.39 -14.62
N LEU A 35 10.34 -26.13 -15.03
CA LEU A 35 11.28 -25.60 -16.02
C LEU A 35 12.73 -25.64 -15.50
N ALA A 36 12.99 -25.23 -14.26
CA ALA A 36 14.33 -25.33 -13.66
C ALA A 36 14.85 -26.78 -13.62
N PHE A 37 13.97 -27.73 -13.34
CA PHE A 37 14.34 -29.15 -13.37
C PHE A 37 14.70 -29.64 -14.78
N TYR A 38 13.92 -29.22 -15.79
CA TYR A 38 14.24 -29.51 -17.20
C TYR A 38 15.61 -28.95 -17.59
N GLU A 39 15.91 -27.71 -17.24
CA GLU A 39 17.20 -27.06 -17.55
C GLU A 39 18.40 -27.77 -16.90
N LEU A 40 18.22 -28.33 -15.71
CA LEU A 40 19.25 -29.14 -15.04
C LEU A 40 19.44 -30.54 -15.66
N TYR A 41 18.39 -31.11 -16.26
CA TYR A 41 18.39 -32.48 -16.76
C TYR A 41 17.73 -32.64 -18.15
N PRO A 42 18.11 -31.82 -19.17
CA PRO A 42 17.36 -31.69 -20.43
C PRO A 42 17.36 -32.99 -21.26
N ASP A 43 18.42 -33.79 -21.17
CA ASP A 43 18.59 -35.02 -21.96
C ASP A 43 17.94 -36.25 -21.31
N THR A 44 17.42 -36.11 -20.09
CA THR A 44 16.77 -37.20 -19.37
C THR A 44 15.28 -37.32 -19.72
N ASP A 45 14.71 -38.50 -19.65
CA ASP A 45 13.26 -38.72 -19.85
C ASP A 45 12.44 -37.93 -18.80
N ILE A 46 12.96 -37.85 -17.58
CA ILE A 46 12.31 -37.11 -16.48
C ILE A 46 12.40 -35.61 -16.68
N GLY A 47 13.53 -35.09 -17.17
CA GLY A 47 13.64 -33.69 -17.56
C GLY A 47 12.62 -33.33 -18.65
N LYS A 48 12.49 -34.16 -19.69
CA LYS A 48 11.46 -33.97 -20.73
C LYS A 48 10.03 -34.02 -20.15
N LYS A 49 9.79 -34.92 -19.18
CA LYS A 49 8.51 -34.98 -18.45
C LYS A 49 8.25 -33.70 -17.65
N ALA A 50 9.28 -33.10 -17.04
CA ALA A 50 9.16 -31.82 -16.33
C ALA A 50 8.79 -30.69 -17.30
N LEU A 51 9.44 -30.60 -18.47
CA LEU A 51 9.07 -29.62 -19.49
C LEU A 51 7.61 -29.81 -19.95
N GLN A 52 7.19 -31.03 -20.23
CA GLN A 52 5.81 -31.31 -20.62
C GLN A 52 4.84 -30.86 -19.51
N ARG A 53 5.16 -31.16 -18.25
CA ARG A 53 4.36 -30.74 -17.11
C ARG A 53 4.26 -29.21 -17.01
N ALA A 54 5.36 -28.49 -17.20
CA ALA A 54 5.35 -27.00 -17.20
C ALA A 54 4.40 -26.48 -18.29
N LEU A 55 4.44 -27.05 -19.49
CA LEU A 55 3.57 -26.65 -20.60
C LEU A 55 2.09 -26.94 -20.32
N ASP A 56 1.81 -28.10 -19.74
CA ASP A 56 0.45 -28.48 -19.34
C ASP A 56 -0.10 -27.46 -18.30
N LEU A 57 0.73 -27.06 -17.33
CA LEU A 57 0.36 -26.06 -16.34
C LEU A 57 0.07 -24.69 -16.96
N VAL A 58 0.89 -24.24 -17.89
CA VAL A 58 0.65 -22.98 -18.62
C VAL A 58 -0.64 -23.04 -19.44
N ASN A 59 -1.00 -24.21 -19.95
CA ASN A 59 -2.17 -24.41 -20.78
C ASN A 59 -3.47 -24.67 -20.01
N ILE A 60 -3.42 -24.95 -18.71
CA ILE A 60 -4.57 -25.42 -17.93
C ILE A 60 -5.77 -24.46 -17.98
N HIS A 61 -5.51 -23.14 -18.02
CA HIS A 61 -6.52 -22.08 -18.07
C HIS A 61 -6.68 -21.44 -19.45
N ARG A 62 -5.97 -21.96 -20.48
CA ARG A 62 -6.05 -21.43 -21.84
C ARG A 62 -7.27 -21.97 -22.58
N PRO A 63 -7.86 -21.17 -23.48
CA PRO A 63 -8.79 -21.68 -24.48
C PRO A 63 -8.10 -22.73 -25.34
N LEU A 64 -8.86 -23.73 -25.80
CA LEU A 64 -8.31 -24.81 -26.66
C LEU A 64 -7.68 -24.28 -27.97
N SER A 65 -8.21 -23.17 -28.50
CA SER A 65 -7.69 -22.50 -29.70
C SER A 65 -6.30 -21.88 -29.51
N ASP A 66 -5.92 -21.56 -28.27
CA ASP A 66 -4.73 -20.78 -27.94
C ASP A 66 -3.66 -21.59 -27.17
N GLN A 67 -3.85 -22.93 -27.09
CA GLN A 67 -2.90 -23.81 -26.38
C GLN A 67 -1.53 -23.76 -27.01
N ILE A 68 -0.50 -23.66 -26.18
CA ILE A 68 0.89 -23.75 -26.62
C ILE A 68 1.18 -25.23 -26.90
N ASP A 69 1.43 -25.57 -28.15
CA ASP A 69 1.85 -26.93 -28.54
C ASP A 69 3.34 -27.13 -28.16
N CYS A 70 3.67 -28.32 -27.66
CA CYS A 70 5.05 -28.75 -27.41
C CYS A 70 5.94 -28.76 -28.67
N LYS A 71 5.34 -28.72 -29.86
CA LYS A 71 6.07 -28.57 -31.13
C LYS A 71 6.58 -27.14 -31.37
N VAL A 72 6.05 -26.15 -30.69
CA VAL A 72 6.66 -24.80 -30.66
C VAL A 72 8.01 -24.98 -29.96
N LYS A 73 9.11 -24.77 -30.68
CA LYS A 73 10.44 -24.68 -30.08
C LYS A 73 10.38 -23.58 -29.05
N ILE A 74 10.22 -23.96 -27.78
CA ILE A 74 10.49 -23.08 -26.68
C ILE A 74 11.99 -22.86 -26.70
N PRO A 75 12.50 -21.65 -26.89
CA PRO A 75 13.94 -21.41 -26.78
C PRO A 75 14.38 -21.99 -25.44
N PRO A 76 15.61 -22.55 -25.35
CA PRO A 76 16.13 -22.98 -24.06
C PRO A 76 16.04 -21.80 -23.10
N PHE A 77 15.22 -21.94 -22.05
CA PHE A 77 15.17 -20.93 -21.00
C PHE A 77 16.49 -21.00 -20.25
N ASN A 78 17.16 -19.87 -20.14
CA ASN A 78 18.27 -19.77 -19.21
C ASN A 78 17.74 -20.10 -17.80
N PRO A 79 18.27 -21.13 -17.09
CA PRO A 79 17.82 -21.47 -15.75
C PRO A 79 17.87 -20.26 -14.81
N ASN A 80 18.84 -19.36 -15.03
CA ASN A 80 18.98 -18.12 -14.29
C ASN A 80 17.78 -17.17 -14.47
N LEU A 81 17.10 -17.17 -15.60
CA LEU A 81 15.88 -16.40 -15.81
C LEU A 81 14.78 -16.84 -14.83
N ILE A 82 14.50 -18.14 -14.79
CA ILE A 82 13.45 -18.70 -13.95
C ILE A 82 13.83 -18.56 -12.49
N ILE A 83 15.09 -18.78 -12.16
CA ILE A 83 15.63 -18.59 -10.81
C ILE A 83 15.56 -17.11 -10.42
N SER A 84 15.93 -16.17 -11.29
CA SER A 84 15.87 -14.74 -10.98
C SER A 84 14.43 -14.20 -10.90
N LEU A 85 13.51 -14.70 -11.72
CA LEU A 85 12.10 -14.34 -11.68
C LEU A 85 11.35 -14.99 -10.51
N SER A 86 11.76 -16.21 -10.09
CA SER A 86 11.13 -16.95 -8.98
C SER A 86 11.88 -16.83 -7.65
N SER A 87 13.15 -16.42 -7.66
CA SER A 87 14.00 -16.32 -6.48
C SER A 87 14.13 -14.89 -5.93
N GLN A 88 14.86 -14.77 -4.84
CA GLN A 88 14.87 -13.64 -3.92
C GLN A 88 15.46 -12.32 -4.44
N LEU A 89 16.07 -12.24 -5.63
CA LEU A 89 16.72 -11.02 -6.10
C LEU A 89 16.64 -10.90 -7.63
N PRO A 90 15.49 -10.48 -8.19
CA PRO A 90 15.30 -10.36 -9.64
C PRO A 90 16.41 -9.56 -10.33
N LYS A 91 16.85 -8.44 -9.73
CA LYS A 91 17.81 -7.52 -10.34
C LYS A 91 19.20 -8.12 -10.58
N LYS A 92 19.66 -9.06 -9.74
CA LYS A 92 20.99 -9.71 -9.90
C LYS A 92 21.09 -10.66 -11.10
N GLY A 93 19.97 -11.16 -11.61
CA GLY A 93 19.94 -12.07 -12.77
C GLY A 93 19.70 -11.38 -14.11
N MET A 94 19.34 -10.09 -14.10
CA MET A 94 18.82 -9.39 -15.27
C MET A 94 19.87 -9.18 -16.38
N GLU A 95 21.15 -9.01 -16.02
CA GLU A 95 22.24 -8.75 -16.98
C GLU A 95 22.40 -9.88 -18.01
N ASN A 96 22.03 -11.11 -17.65
CA ASN A 96 22.19 -12.31 -18.45
C ASN A 96 20.89 -12.75 -19.17
N ILE A 97 19.79 -11.99 -19.03
CA ILE A 97 18.49 -12.35 -19.63
C ILE A 97 18.34 -11.64 -20.98
N SER A 98 18.06 -12.40 -22.02
CA SER A 98 17.75 -11.87 -23.33
C SER A 98 16.33 -11.31 -23.41
N GLU A 99 16.11 -10.37 -24.30
CA GLU A 99 14.76 -9.87 -24.58
C GLU A 99 13.84 -10.97 -25.14
N GLU A 100 14.40 -11.92 -25.90
CA GLU A 100 13.66 -13.05 -26.47
C GLU A 100 13.10 -13.97 -25.38
N GLU A 101 13.86 -14.21 -24.30
CA GLU A 101 13.38 -14.98 -23.15
C GLU A 101 12.23 -14.28 -22.43
N LEU A 102 12.33 -12.95 -22.22
CA LEU A 102 11.25 -12.17 -21.62
C LEU A 102 9.99 -12.16 -22.49
N LEU A 103 10.14 -12.03 -23.81
CA LEU A 103 9.02 -12.10 -24.76
C LEU A 103 8.39 -13.51 -24.78
N THR A 104 9.16 -14.57 -24.52
CA THR A 104 8.62 -15.93 -24.42
C THR A 104 7.72 -16.06 -23.19
N ILE A 105 8.12 -15.53 -22.03
CA ILE A 105 7.22 -15.47 -20.85
C ILE A 105 5.95 -14.70 -21.18
N LYS A 106 6.08 -13.57 -21.89
CA LYS A 106 4.94 -12.76 -22.31
C LYS A 106 3.97 -13.53 -23.23
N LYS A 107 4.49 -14.38 -24.11
CA LYS A 107 3.68 -15.32 -24.94
C LYS A 107 3.00 -16.37 -24.05
N MET A 108 3.72 -16.95 -23.09
CA MET A 108 3.13 -17.88 -22.11
C MET A 108 2.00 -17.25 -21.32
N ALA A 109 2.07 -15.95 -21.04
CA ALA A 109 1.09 -15.18 -20.31
C ALA A 109 -0.03 -14.55 -21.18
N SER A 110 -0.10 -14.88 -22.48
CA SER A 110 -1.03 -14.21 -23.43
C SER A 110 -2.51 -14.37 -23.10
N HIS A 111 -2.89 -15.35 -22.29
CA HIS A 111 -4.28 -15.61 -21.87
C HIS A 111 -4.67 -14.90 -20.56
N LEU A 112 -3.74 -14.24 -19.86
CA LEU A 112 -4.05 -13.51 -18.65
C LEU A 112 -5.04 -12.35 -18.92
N HIS A 113 -5.91 -12.06 -17.95
CA HIS A 113 -7.03 -11.13 -18.16
C HIS A 113 -6.56 -9.71 -18.54
N ASN A 114 -5.46 -9.22 -18.00
CA ASN A 114 -4.93 -7.90 -18.33
C ASN A 114 -4.63 -7.70 -19.84
N ARG A 115 -4.44 -8.80 -20.61
CA ARG A 115 -4.26 -8.76 -22.07
C ARG A 115 -5.51 -8.30 -22.83
N ARG A 116 -6.67 -8.35 -22.17
CA ARG A 116 -7.95 -7.90 -22.74
C ARG A 116 -8.17 -6.40 -22.55
N LEU A 117 -7.38 -5.77 -21.68
CA LEU A 117 -7.49 -4.35 -21.37
C LEU A 117 -6.80 -3.52 -22.47
N LYS A 118 -7.44 -2.44 -22.90
CA LYS A 118 -6.83 -1.49 -23.85
C LYS A 118 -5.51 -0.92 -23.29
N GLY A 119 -5.46 -0.67 -21.99
CA GLY A 119 -4.29 -0.15 -21.29
C GLY A 119 -3.07 -1.05 -21.35
N PHE A 120 -3.22 -2.36 -21.59
CA PHE A 120 -2.10 -3.27 -21.79
C PHE A 120 -1.28 -2.93 -23.04
N TYR A 121 -1.91 -2.40 -24.08
CA TYR A 121 -1.27 -2.09 -25.37
C TYR A 121 -0.66 -0.70 -25.43
N VAL A 122 -0.81 0.09 -24.39
CA VAL A 122 -0.22 1.44 -24.30
C VAL A 122 1.31 1.35 -24.32
N GLN A 123 1.94 2.13 -25.19
CA GLN A 123 3.40 2.15 -25.36
C GLN A 123 4.06 3.39 -24.75
N ASN A 124 3.30 4.47 -24.60
CA ASN A 124 3.78 5.75 -24.10
C ASN A 124 2.72 6.45 -23.23
N LEU A 125 3.16 7.48 -22.51
CA LEU A 125 2.33 8.20 -21.55
C LEU A 125 1.23 9.07 -22.21
N GLU A 126 1.41 9.49 -23.44
CA GLU A 126 0.39 10.28 -24.14
C GLU A 126 -0.84 9.40 -24.44
N ASP A 127 -0.62 8.18 -24.93
CA ASP A 127 -1.69 7.21 -25.16
C ASP A 127 -2.37 6.82 -23.84
N ALA A 128 -1.62 6.78 -22.75
CA ALA A 128 -2.14 6.44 -21.42
C ALA A 128 -3.26 7.39 -20.94
N LYS A 129 -3.22 8.67 -21.32
CA LYS A 129 -4.20 9.68 -20.92
C LYS A 129 -5.60 9.41 -21.46
N THR A 130 -5.72 8.71 -22.59
CA THR A 130 -6.99 8.45 -23.28
C THR A 130 -7.70 7.18 -22.80
N ILE A 131 -7.05 6.38 -21.94
CA ILE A 131 -7.59 5.09 -21.49
C ILE A 131 -8.59 5.30 -20.37
N GLU A 132 -9.77 4.69 -20.49
CA GLU A 132 -10.81 4.68 -19.46
C GLU A 132 -10.34 3.92 -18.20
N THR A 133 -10.88 4.28 -17.05
CA THR A 133 -10.43 3.79 -15.75
C THR A 133 -10.46 2.26 -15.61
N ASP A 134 -11.49 1.61 -16.15
CA ASP A 134 -11.69 0.15 -16.11
C ASP A 134 -10.80 -0.60 -17.12
N GLN A 135 -10.20 0.12 -18.08
CA GLN A 135 -9.33 -0.41 -19.12
C GLN A 135 -7.84 -0.23 -18.82
N ILE A 136 -7.49 0.31 -17.65
CA ILE A 136 -6.10 0.50 -17.22
C ILE A 136 -5.45 -0.86 -16.88
N ASP A 137 -4.24 -1.11 -17.40
CA ASP A 137 -3.33 -2.11 -16.84
C ASP A 137 -2.42 -1.45 -15.79
N LEU A 138 -2.66 -1.75 -14.53
CA LEU A 138 -1.96 -1.12 -13.39
C LEU A 138 -0.44 -1.27 -13.49
N THR A 139 0.05 -2.46 -13.82
CA THR A 139 1.49 -2.73 -13.96
C THR A 139 2.10 -1.91 -15.09
N ARG A 140 1.44 -1.91 -16.25
CA ARG A 140 1.91 -1.21 -17.44
C ARG A 140 2.07 0.28 -17.21
N PHE A 141 1.04 0.91 -16.63
CA PHE A 141 1.04 2.35 -16.37
C PHE A 141 2.08 2.75 -15.34
N LEU A 142 2.21 1.99 -14.23
CA LEU A 142 3.25 2.26 -13.25
C LEU A 142 4.65 2.14 -13.84
N LEU A 143 4.91 1.11 -14.63
CA LEU A 143 6.23 0.90 -15.22
C LEU A 143 6.57 1.93 -16.30
N LEU A 144 5.58 2.42 -17.05
CA LEU A 144 5.80 3.51 -18.02
C LEU A 144 6.23 4.81 -17.34
N GLU A 145 5.65 5.11 -16.15
CA GLU A 145 6.00 6.32 -15.38
C GLU A 145 7.29 6.16 -14.57
N LEU A 146 7.62 4.94 -14.09
CA LEU A 146 8.69 4.72 -13.12
C LEU A 146 10.01 4.23 -13.72
N VAL A 147 9.98 3.64 -14.91
CA VAL A 147 11.12 2.92 -15.50
C VAL A 147 11.37 3.40 -16.93
N GLU A 148 12.46 4.09 -17.15
CA GLU A 148 12.82 4.61 -18.49
C GLU A 148 13.28 3.50 -19.45
N ASP A 149 14.07 2.53 -18.96
CA ASP A 149 14.61 1.43 -19.77
C ASP A 149 13.52 0.45 -20.20
N PRO A 150 13.27 0.29 -21.53
CA PRO A 150 12.25 -0.63 -22.06
C PRO A 150 12.50 -2.09 -21.70
N LYS A 151 13.76 -2.54 -21.65
CA LYS A 151 14.12 -3.91 -21.28
C LYS A 151 13.81 -4.18 -19.83
N LEU A 152 14.10 -3.21 -18.95
CA LEU A 152 13.80 -3.31 -17.53
C LEU A 152 12.27 -3.29 -17.29
N ARG A 153 11.51 -2.49 -18.04
CA ARG A 153 10.03 -2.55 -18.01
C ARG A 153 9.52 -3.95 -18.38
N LEU A 154 10.04 -4.50 -19.48
CA LEU A 154 9.66 -5.83 -19.94
C LEU A 154 9.98 -6.90 -18.89
N PHE A 155 11.11 -6.77 -18.21
CA PHE A 155 11.52 -7.65 -17.13
C PHE A 155 10.53 -7.65 -15.96
N TYR A 156 10.14 -6.48 -15.45
CA TYR A 156 9.16 -6.38 -14.37
C TYR A 156 7.76 -6.85 -14.79
N GLU A 157 7.32 -6.54 -16.02
CA GLU A 157 6.07 -7.08 -16.56
C GLU A 157 6.10 -8.61 -16.59
N ALA A 158 7.17 -9.19 -17.12
CA ALA A 158 7.35 -10.66 -17.19
C ALA A 158 7.40 -11.30 -15.80
N THR A 159 7.98 -10.63 -14.82
CA THR A 159 8.00 -11.08 -13.42
C THR A 159 6.58 -11.20 -12.85
N VAL A 160 5.76 -10.15 -12.98
CA VAL A 160 4.38 -10.18 -12.48
C VAL A 160 3.51 -11.18 -13.28
N ASP A 161 3.78 -11.33 -14.57
CA ASP A 161 3.11 -12.33 -15.42
C ASP A 161 3.43 -13.77 -14.97
N LEU A 162 4.70 -14.08 -14.70
CA LEU A 162 5.11 -15.38 -14.20
C LEU A 162 4.49 -15.67 -12.82
N MET A 163 4.46 -14.70 -11.92
CA MET A 163 3.78 -14.84 -10.64
C MET A 163 2.29 -15.19 -10.81
N ALA A 164 1.60 -14.54 -11.73
CA ALA A 164 0.20 -14.84 -12.04
C ALA A 164 0.02 -16.25 -12.64
N LEU A 165 0.93 -16.67 -13.52
CA LEU A 165 0.92 -18.03 -14.06
C LEU A 165 1.14 -19.09 -12.98
N GLU A 166 2.06 -18.86 -12.04
CA GLU A 166 2.30 -19.76 -10.90
C GLU A 166 1.05 -19.89 -10.03
N ILE A 167 0.36 -18.77 -9.74
CA ILE A 167 -0.90 -18.80 -8.99
C ILE A 167 -1.95 -19.62 -9.73
N LEU A 168 -2.13 -19.39 -11.05
CA LEU A 168 -3.10 -20.10 -11.87
C LEU A 168 -2.79 -21.61 -11.96
N ALA A 169 -1.52 -21.98 -12.04
CA ALA A 169 -1.10 -23.38 -12.11
C ALA A 169 -1.52 -24.21 -10.88
N HIS A 170 -1.71 -23.56 -9.74
CA HIS A 170 -2.19 -24.16 -8.49
C HIS A 170 -3.71 -24.13 -8.33
N LEU A 171 -4.44 -23.53 -9.26
CA LEU A 171 -5.90 -23.43 -9.21
C LEU A 171 -6.57 -24.44 -10.15
N PRO A 172 -7.71 -25.03 -9.77
CA PRO A 172 -8.48 -25.88 -10.68
C PRO A 172 -9.06 -25.04 -11.83
N LYS A 173 -9.32 -25.69 -12.96
CA LYS A 173 -10.05 -25.05 -14.06
C LYS A 173 -11.45 -24.64 -13.58
N GLY A 174 -11.79 -23.37 -13.75
CA GLY A 174 -13.05 -22.81 -13.26
C GLY A 174 -13.05 -22.45 -11.78
N ALA A 175 -11.89 -22.24 -11.17
CA ALA A 175 -11.75 -21.76 -9.80
C ALA A 175 -12.65 -20.56 -9.50
N THR A 176 -13.26 -20.56 -8.33
CA THR A 176 -14.11 -19.45 -7.83
C THR A 176 -13.29 -18.21 -7.54
N LEU A 177 -13.96 -17.08 -7.34
CA LEU A 177 -13.27 -15.83 -6.96
C LEU A 177 -12.62 -15.96 -5.58
N GLU A 178 -13.25 -16.68 -4.65
CA GLU A 178 -12.74 -16.95 -3.31
C GLU A 178 -11.48 -17.83 -3.35
N GLU A 179 -11.46 -18.88 -4.16
CA GLU A 179 -10.27 -19.72 -4.36
C GLU A 179 -9.10 -18.92 -4.96
N LYS A 180 -9.39 -18.04 -5.93
CA LYS A 180 -8.38 -17.12 -6.48
C LYS A 180 -7.83 -16.18 -5.40
N LEU A 181 -8.71 -15.60 -4.56
CA LEU A 181 -8.33 -14.70 -3.48
C LEU A 181 -7.42 -15.40 -2.47
N GLU A 182 -7.79 -16.58 -2.02
CA GLU A 182 -7.01 -17.39 -1.09
C GLU A 182 -5.65 -17.75 -1.67
N LYS A 183 -5.61 -18.16 -2.95
CA LYS A 183 -4.34 -18.53 -3.59
C LYS A 183 -3.42 -17.35 -3.84
N ILE A 184 -3.93 -16.16 -4.19
CA ILE A 184 -3.10 -14.94 -4.26
C ILE A 184 -2.50 -14.64 -2.88
N SER A 185 -3.31 -14.66 -1.83
CA SER A 185 -2.84 -14.40 -0.46
C SER A 185 -1.77 -15.40 -0.02
N SER A 186 -2.02 -16.69 -0.22
CA SER A 186 -1.04 -17.75 0.07
C SER A 186 0.26 -17.53 -0.71
N TYR A 187 0.17 -17.28 -2.01
CA TYR A 187 1.34 -17.09 -2.85
C TYR A 187 2.15 -15.85 -2.45
N VAL A 188 1.50 -14.71 -2.28
CA VAL A 188 2.19 -13.45 -1.95
C VAL A 188 2.83 -13.51 -0.55
N PHE A 189 2.08 -13.98 0.45
CA PHE A 189 2.51 -13.84 1.85
C PHE A 189 3.22 -15.08 2.43
N HIS A 190 3.01 -16.28 1.86
CA HIS A 190 3.61 -17.53 2.34
C HIS A 190 4.63 -18.09 1.35
N ASP A 191 4.29 -18.22 0.06
CA ASP A 191 5.22 -18.82 -0.89
C ASP A 191 6.35 -17.85 -1.28
N MET A 192 6.03 -16.55 -1.48
CA MET A 192 6.99 -15.51 -1.87
C MET A 192 7.48 -14.64 -0.70
N GLU A 193 6.88 -14.77 0.49
CA GLU A 193 7.25 -14.07 1.72
C GLU A 193 7.30 -12.54 1.61
N TYR A 194 6.42 -11.93 0.80
CA TYR A 194 6.27 -10.48 0.80
C TYR A 194 5.81 -10.01 2.17
N ARG A 195 6.50 -8.99 2.71
CA ARG A 195 6.27 -8.53 4.08
C ARG A 195 6.62 -7.06 4.27
N PHE A 196 6.13 -6.50 5.35
CA PHE A 196 6.54 -5.17 5.79
C PHE A 196 8.05 -5.15 6.08
N PRO A 197 8.77 -4.06 5.72
CA PRO A 197 10.19 -3.92 6.00
C PRO A 197 10.50 -4.14 7.49
N PRO A 198 11.63 -4.78 7.85
CA PRO A 198 12.00 -4.95 9.25
C PRO A 198 12.21 -3.59 9.93
N GLN A 199 11.96 -3.52 11.24
CA GLN A 199 12.09 -2.28 12.04
C GLN A 199 13.51 -1.67 12.03
N SER A 200 14.52 -2.44 11.60
CA SER A 200 15.90 -1.97 11.41
C SER A 200 16.09 -1.08 10.19
N ILE A 201 15.12 -0.99 9.28
CA ILE A 201 15.13 -0.06 8.17
C ILE A 201 14.80 1.32 8.71
N TRP A 202 15.66 2.29 8.43
CA TRP A 202 15.47 3.68 8.87
C TRP A 202 14.13 4.22 8.36
N VAL A 203 13.43 4.97 9.20
CA VAL A 203 12.13 5.56 8.87
C VAL A 203 12.19 6.36 7.56
N GLU A 204 13.33 6.94 7.25
CA GLU A 204 13.60 7.69 6.03
C GLU A 204 13.57 6.84 4.75
N GLU A 205 13.86 5.53 4.85
CA GLU A 205 13.89 4.61 3.71
C GLU A 205 12.55 3.87 3.52
N ILE A 206 11.71 3.84 4.56
CA ILE A 206 10.49 3.01 4.58
C ILE A 206 9.54 3.36 3.42
N ASP A 207 9.46 4.63 3.07
CA ASP A 207 8.59 5.12 2.01
C ASP A 207 9.08 4.73 0.60
N SER A 208 10.35 4.34 0.43
CA SER A 208 10.89 3.82 -0.84
C SER A 208 10.27 2.46 -1.22
N TYR A 209 9.76 1.72 -0.23
CA TYR A 209 9.09 0.43 -0.40
C TYR A 209 7.62 0.54 -0.84
N THR A 210 7.27 1.61 -1.53
CA THR A 210 5.95 1.79 -2.19
C THR A 210 5.98 1.49 -3.67
N LEU A 211 7.14 1.63 -4.32
CA LEU A 211 7.26 1.52 -5.78
C LEU A 211 7.33 0.07 -6.23
N LEU A 212 6.53 -0.29 -7.23
CA LEU A 212 6.43 -1.66 -7.73
C LEU A 212 7.80 -2.30 -8.06
N PRO A 213 8.75 -1.64 -8.75
CA PRO A 213 10.08 -2.21 -8.97
C PRO A 213 10.81 -2.56 -7.67
N THR A 214 10.82 -1.66 -6.70
CA THR A 214 11.49 -1.87 -5.41
C THR A 214 10.91 -3.07 -4.66
N ILE A 215 9.59 -3.25 -4.70
CA ILE A 215 8.91 -4.36 -4.04
C ILE A 215 9.25 -5.69 -4.72
N LEU A 216 9.25 -5.72 -6.04
CA LEU A 216 9.63 -6.92 -6.79
C LEU A 216 11.08 -7.31 -6.54
N ASP A 217 11.98 -6.32 -6.40
CA ASP A 217 13.40 -6.54 -6.16
C ASP A 217 13.72 -6.98 -4.72
N SER A 218 12.96 -6.49 -3.73
CA SER A 218 13.30 -6.66 -2.32
C SER A 218 12.39 -7.63 -1.56
N ARG A 219 11.16 -7.85 -2.04
CA ARG A 219 10.04 -8.49 -1.34
C ARG A 219 9.61 -7.78 -0.05
N PHE A 220 10.10 -6.57 0.16
CA PHE A 220 9.60 -5.67 1.18
C PHE A 220 8.66 -4.65 0.57
N GLY A 221 7.55 -4.38 1.25
CA GLY A 221 6.62 -3.35 0.84
C GLY A 221 5.83 -2.79 2.02
N VAL A 222 5.60 -1.48 1.99
CA VAL A 222 4.60 -0.85 2.86
C VAL A 222 3.20 -1.06 2.31
N CYS A 223 2.17 -0.57 3.01
CA CYS A 223 0.77 -0.80 2.64
C CYS A 223 0.48 -0.53 1.16
N LEU A 224 0.90 0.62 0.62
CA LEU A 224 0.67 0.98 -0.78
C LEU A 224 1.37 0.03 -1.74
N GLY A 225 2.62 -0.31 -1.46
CA GLY A 225 3.41 -1.15 -2.33
C GLY A 225 2.87 -2.57 -2.45
N VAL A 226 2.65 -3.25 -1.32
CA VAL A 226 2.11 -4.62 -1.34
C VAL A 226 0.70 -4.64 -1.91
N SER A 227 -0.15 -3.64 -1.58
CA SER A 227 -1.49 -3.52 -2.18
C SER A 227 -1.42 -3.34 -3.70
N THR A 228 -0.46 -2.56 -4.21
CA THR A 228 -0.25 -2.39 -5.65
C THR A 228 0.10 -3.70 -6.34
N LEU A 229 1.05 -4.48 -5.78
CA LEU A 229 1.39 -5.80 -6.30
C LEU A 229 0.20 -6.76 -6.25
N TYR A 230 -0.53 -6.77 -5.13
CA TYR A 230 -1.70 -7.63 -4.95
C TYR A 230 -2.79 -7.33 -5.99
N LEU A 231 -3.08 -6.05 -6.23
CA LEU A 231 -4.02 -5.59 -7.26
C LEU A 231 -3.55 -5.94 -8.68
N ALA A 232 -2.25 -5.81 -8.96
CA ALA A 232 -1.68 -6.17 -10.26
C ALA A 232 -1.81 -7.68 -10.57
N LEU A 233 -1.65 -8.53 -9.56
CA LEU A 233 -1.89 -9.97 -9.67
C LEU A 233 -3.38 -10.28 -9.83
N ALA A 234 -4.24 -9.67 -9.01
CA ALA A 234 -5.68 -9.84 -9.07
C ALA A 234 -6.23 -9.48 -10.46
N GLN A 235 -5.74 -8.37 -11.06
CA GLN A 235 -6.13 -7.96 -12.40
C GLN A 235 -5.77 -9.01 -13.47
N ARG A 236 -4.65 -9.69 -13.33
CA ARG A 236 -4.23 -10.78 -14.25
C ARG A 236 -5.10 -12.03 -14.14
N LEU A 237 -5.61 -12.28 -12.93
CA LEU A 237 -6.45 -13.45 -12.64
C LEU A 237 -7.95 -13.18 -12.83
N ASP A 238 -8.36 -12.00 -13.31
CA ASP A 238 -9.77 -11.61 -13.41
C ASP A 238 -10.47 -11.71 -12.05
N LEU A 239 -9.85 -11.13 -11.02
CA LEU A 239 -10.38 -11.04 -9.67
C LEU A 239 -10.68 -9.57 -9.36
N PRO A 240 -11.96 -9.17 -9.26
CA PRO A 240 -12.33 -7.79 -8.99
C PRO A 240 -12.03 -7.43 -7.53
N LEU A 241 -11.10 -6.52 -7.32
CA LEU A 241 -10.73 -5.99 -6.01
C LEU A 241 -10.81 -4.48 -6.01
N VAL A 242 -11.14 -3.92 -4.84
CA VAL A 242 -11.29 -2.48 -4.64
C VAL A 242 -10.22 -1.99 -3.67
N PRO A 243 -9.38 -1.02 -4.07
CA PRO A 243 -8.49 -0.34 -3.15
C PRO A 243 -9.29 0.55 -2.19
N ILE A 244 -9.00 0.47 -0.90
CA ILE A 244 -9.66 1.26 0.14
C ILE A 244 -8.61 2.06 0.91
N THR A 245 -8.86 3.36 1.08
CA THR A 245 -7.91 4.25 1.75
C THR A 245 -8.54 4.90 2.99
N PRO A 246 -8.32 4.34 4.20
CA PRO A 246 -8.42 5.12 5.42
C PRO A 246 -7.30 6.18 5.49
N PRO A 247 -7.40 7.20 6.36
CA PRO A 247 -6.34 8.19 6.49
C PRO A 247 -4.96 7.56 6.75
N GLY A 248 -3.98 7.91 5.90
CA GLY A 248 -2.59 7.44 6.03
C GLY A 248 -2.37 5.96 5.73
N HIS A 249 -3.35 5.25 5.20
CA HIS A 249 -3.23 3.81 4.94
C HIS A 249 -3.97 3.39 3.66
N ILE A 250 -3.69 2.19 3.17
CA ILE A 250 -4.41 1.51 2.10
C ILE A 250 -4.44 0.01 2.34
N PHE A 251 -5.58 -0.58 2.08
CA PHE A 251 -5.76 -2.02 2.01
C PHE A 251 -6.61 -2.40 0.79
N VAL A 252 -6.76 -3.69 0.52
CA VAL A 252 -7.53 -4.19 -0.62
C VAL A 252 -8.81 -4.85 -0.14
N ARG A 253 -9.92 -4.65 -0.83
CA ARG A 253 -11.22 -5.23 -0.50
C ARG A 253 -11.73 -6.13 -1.60
N PHE A 254 -12.14 -7.31 -1.23
CA PHE A 254 -12.94 -8.21 -2.05
C PHE A 254 -14.41 -8.08 -1.68
N GLU A 255 -15.27 -7.90 -2.68
CA GLU A 255 -16.71 -7.80 -2.53
C GLU A 255 -17.37 -8.74 -3.53
N HIS A 256 -18.05 -9.76 -3.06
CA HIS A 256 -18.78 -10.70 -3.91
C HIS A 256 -20.00 -11.22 -3.19
N LYS A 257 -21.19 -11.05 -3.80
CA LYS A 257 -22.48 -11.35 -3.17
C LYS A 257 -22.58 -10.65 -1.81
N ASP A 258 -22.77 -11.41 -0.73
CA ASP A 258 -22.88 -10.90 0.65
C ASP A 258 -21.52 -10.86 1.38
N ALA A 259 -20.45 -11.32 0.75
CA ALA A 259 -19.11 -11.36 1.35
C ALA A 259 -18.36 -10.06 1.12
N VAL A 260 -17.88 -9.45 2.21
CA VAL A 260 -16.96 -8.32 2.22
C VAL A 260 -15.71 -8.73 3.01
N ILE A 261 -14.57 -8.85 2.33
CA ILE A 261 -13.31 -9.26 2.93
C ILE A 261 -12.27 -8.15 2.70
N ASN A 262 -11.84 -7.53 3.78
CA ASN A 262 -10.70 -6.60 3.74
C ASN A 262 -9.41 -7.41 3.87
N ILE A 263 -8.50 -7.21 2.96
CA ILE A 263 -7.18 -7.86 2.93
C ILE A 263 -6.15 -6.86 3.41
N GLU A 264 -5.72 -7.02 4.66
CA GLU A 264 -4.66 -6.17 5.23
C GLU A 264 -3.30 -6.65 4.76
N THR A 265 -2.76 -5.96 3.76
CA THR A 265 -1.54 -6.40 3.07
C THR A 265 -0.28 -6.27 3.92
N THR A 266 -0.26 -5.39 4.92
CA THR A 266 0.85 -5.25 5.88
C THR A 266 0.82 -6.29 6.98
N ALA A 267 -0.32 -6.96 7.17
CA ALA A 267 -0.52 -8.05 8.14
C ALA A 267 -0.75 -9.40 7.45
N ARG A 268 -0.06 -9.66 6.35
CA ARG A 268 -0.07 -10.92 5.59
C ARG A 268 -1.46 -11.35 5.10
N GLY A 269 -2.29 -10.38 4.72
CA GLY A 269 -3.59 -10.64 4.11
C GLY A 269 -4.70 -11.03 5.07
N ILE A 270 -4.54 -10.85 6.38
CA ILE A 270 -5.63 -11.08 7.33
C ILE A 270 -6.82 -10.17 7.06
N HIS A 271 -8.02 -10.65 7.37
CA HIS A 271 -9.22 -9.83 7.31
C HIS A 271 -9.34 -8.95 8.57
N LEU A 272 -9.47 -7.63 8.36
CA LEU A 272 -9.82 -6.69 9.41
C LEU A 272 -11.16 -6.01 9.06
N PRO A 273 -12.13 -5.95 9.98
CA PRO A 273 -13.42 -5.31 9.71
C PRO A 273 -13.27 -3.79 9.53
N ASP A 274 -14.22 -3.14 8.85
CA ASP A 274 -14.21 -1.69 8.65
C ASP A 274 -14.10 -0.91 9.96
N SER A 275 -14.72 -1.42 11.03
CA SER A 275 -14.67 -0.82 12.36
C SER A 275 -13.25 -0.66 12.93
N HIS A 276 -12.28 -1.43 12.42
CA HIS A 276 -10.87 -1.30 12.80
C HIS A 276 -10.27 0.04 12.32
N TYR A 277 -10.75 0.56 11.20
CA TYR A 277 -10.24 1.78 10.56
C TYR A 277 -11.11 3.02 10.85
N LEU A 278 -12.33 2.81 11.34
CA LEU A 278 -13.24 3.88 11.70
C LEU A 278 -12.91 4.43 13.10
N SER A 279 -12.98 5.75 13.24
CA SER A 279 -12.61 6.44 14.50
C SER A 279 -13.41 7.73 14.66
N VAL A 280 -13.15 8.48 15.71
CA VAL A 280 -13.71 9.84 15.85
C VAL A 280 -13.33 10.74 14.67
N GLN A 281 -12.18 10.51 14.06
CA GLN A 281 -11.70 11.29 12.91
C GLN A 281 -12.23 10.78 11.57
N THR A 282 -12.57 9.49 11.48
CA THR A 282 -12.86 8.80 10.22
C THR A 282 -14.22 8.13 10.29
N LYS A 283 -15.20 8.68 9.56
CA LYS A 283 -16.58 8.15 9.52
C LYS A 283 -16.87 7.21 8.35
N SER A 284 -16.08 7.23 7.31
CA SER A 284 -16.20 6.33 6.17
C SER A 284 -14.85 6.12 5.50
N LEU A 285 -14.74 5.02 4.75
CA LEU A 285 -13.52 4.61 4.07
C LEU A 285 -13.65 4.96 2.59
N LYS A 286 -12.66 5.67 2.05
CA LYS A 286 -12.68 6.09 0.65
C LYS A 286 -12.33 4.92 -0.27
N ARG A 287 -13.19 4.66 -1.24
CA ARG A 287 -12.93 3.71 -2.34
C ARG A 287 -12.08 4.40 -3.39
N ARG A 288 -11.10 3.72 -3.92
CA ARG A 288 -10.24 4.21 -4.99
C ARG A 288 -10.38 3.38 -6.25
N THR A 289 -10.09 3.97 -7.38
CA THR A 289 -9.92 3.28 -8.65
C THR A 289 -8.47 2.82 -8.83
N LEU A 290 -8.20 1.87 -9.73
CA LEU A 290 -6.82 1.49 -10.08
C LEU A 290 -6.03 2.69 -10.64
N ARG A 291 -6.71 3.61 -11.31
CA ARG A 291 -6.12 4.87 -11.78
C ARG A 291 -5.60 5.70 -10.61
N GLU A 292 -6.41 5.89 -9.59
CA GLU A 292 -5.99 6.62 -8.39
C GLU A 292 -4.86 5.92 -7.63
N VAL A 293 -4.75 4.59 -7.67
CA VAL A 293 -3.61 3.86 -7.07
C VAL A 293 -2.29 4.24 -7.74
N ILE A 294 -2.29 4.46 -9.07
CA ILE A 294 -1.10 5.00 -9.76
C ILE A 294 -0.75 6.37 -9.18
N GLY A 295 -1.74 7.26 -9.09
CA GLY A 295 -1.53 8.59 -8.50
C GLY A 295 -1.03 8.57 -7.07
N LEU A 296 -1.52 7.66 -6.22
CA LEU A 296 -1.04 7.47 -4.84
C LEU A 296 0.45 7.09 -4.79
N ASN A 297 0.95 6.27 -5.72
CA ASN A 297 2.38 5.96 -5.80
C ASN A 297 3.21 7.23 -6.04
N PHE A 298 2.77 8.12 -6.95
CA PHE A 298 3.46 9.39 -7.20
C PHE A 298 3.26 10.41 -6.09
N MET A 299 2.11 10.40 -5.44
CA MET A 299 1.87 11.21 -4.24
C MET A 299 2.87 10.84 -3.12
N ASN A 300 3.12 9.56 -2.92
CA ASN A 300 4.11 9.09 -1.96
C ASN A 300 5.56 9.44 -2.39
N GLN A 301 5.88 9.31 -3.69
CA GLN A 301 7.17 9.74 -4.22
C GLN A 301 7.40 11.25 -4.01
N GLY A 302 6.36 12.07 -4.18
CA GLY A 302 6.40 13.49 -3.88
C GLY A 302 6.70 13.77 -2.40
N ALA A 303 6.13 12.97 -1.49
CA ALA A 303 6.42 13.07 -0.06
C ALA A 303 7.88 12.71 0.26
N LEU A 304 8.47 11.70 -0.42
CA LEU A 304 9.89 11.38 -0.30
C LEU A 304 10.78 12.56 -0.73
N TYR A 305 10.48 13.17 -1.87
CA TYR A 305 11.23 14.36 -2.33
C TYR A 305 11.07 15.53 -1.36
N TRP A 306 9.89 15.72 -0.79
CA TRP A 306 9.68 16.73 0.25
C TRP A 306 10.57 16.49 1.48
N GLN A 307 10.62 15.25 1.99
CA GLN A 307 11.50 14.90 3.13
C GLN A 307 12.97 15.19 2.84
N GLN A 308 13.39 15.09 1.58
CA GLN A 308 14.73 15.45 1.10
C GLN A 308 14.89 16.96 0.84
N ASN A 309 13.90 17.79 1.21
CA ASN A 309 13.83 19.21 0.89
C ASN A 309 13.91 19.53 -0.62
N ASN A 310 13.61 18.55 -1.48
CA ASN A 310 13.59 18.73 -2.93
C ASN A 310 12.16 19.10 -3.40
N HIS A 311 11.72 20.31 -3.04
CA HIS A 311 10.38 20.80 -3.32
C HIS A 311 10.04 20.81 -4.82
N LYS A 312 11.03 21.06 -5.69
CA LYS A 312 10.82 21.06 -7.16
C LYS A 312 10.45 19.67 -7.66
N LYS A 313 11.22 18.63 -7.30
CA LYS A 313 10.88 17.24 -7.66
C LYS A 313 9.59 16.77 -7.00
N ALA A 314 9.27 17.26 -5.81
CA ALA A 314 7.99 16.99 -5.18
C ALA A 314 6.81 17.53 -6.01
N VAL A 315 6.90 18.77 -6.52
CA VAL A 315 5.89 19.35 -7.44
C VAL A 315 5.77 18.51 -8.72
N GLU A 316 6.88 18.07 -9.31
CA GLU A 316 6.88 17.22 -10.50
C GLU A 316 6.12 15.90 -10.23
N ALA A 317 6.42 15.22 -9.13
CA ALA A 317 5.74 13.99 -8.73
C ALA A 317 4.24 14.20 -8.45
N TYR A 318 3.87 15.26 -7.72
CA TYR A 318 2.47 15.61 -7.47
C TYR A 318 1.73 15.99 -8.77
N THR A 319 2.43 16.57 -9.74
CA THR A 319 1.85 16.85 -11.07
C THR A 319 1.58 15.58 -11.86
N ILE A 320 2.41 14.55 -11.72
CA ILE A 320 2.12 13.21 -12.26
C ILE A 320 0.91 12.62 -11.52
N ALA A 321 0.89 12.67 -10.18
CA ALA A 321 -0.23 12.16 -9.39
C ALA A 321 -1.56 12.78 -9.80
N GLU A 322 -1.60 14.09 -10.09
CA GLU A 322 -2.78 14.83 -10.51
C GLU A 322 -3.38 14.32 -11.84
N LYS A 323 -2.55 13.80 -12.76
CA LYS A 323 -3.04 13.18 -14.01
C LYS A 323 -3.94 11.96 -13.74
N TYR A 324 -3.69 11.27 -12.64
CA TYR A 324 -4.37 10.03 -12.26
C TYR A 324 -5.47 10.23 -11.21
N MET A 325 -5.34 11.23 -10.35
CA MET A 325 -6.26 11.48 -9.23
C MET A 325 -7.16 12.71 -9.45
N GLY A 326 -6.87 13.50 -10.49
CA GLY A 326 -7.52 14.79 -10.67
C GLY A 326 -7.21 15.77 -9.55
N GLU A 327 -8.13 16.68 -9.27
CA GLU A 327 -8.01 17.67 -8.18
C GLU A 327 -8.37 17.05 -6.80
N ASP A 328 -7.79 15.88 -6.44
CA ASP A 328 -7.97 15.30 -5.11
C ASP A 328 -7.51 16.32 -4.04
N PRO A 329 -8.36 16.68 -3.05
CA PRO A 329 -8.06 17.77 -2.13
C PRO A 329 -6.78 17.55 -1.30
N LEU A 330 -6.47 16.31 -0.93
CA LEU A 330 -5.25 15.98 -0.18
C LEU A 330 -4.00 16.16 -1.05
N LEU A 331 -4.05 15.70 -2.30
CA LEU A 331 -2.99 15.90 -3.28
C LEU A 331 -2.77 17.39 -3.55
N MET A 332 -3.86 18.14 -3.79
CA MET A 332 -3.79 19.58 -4.05
C MET A 332 -3.22 20.35 -2.85
N ARG A 333 -3.54 19.94 -1.63
CA ARG A 333 -2.92 20.51 -0.42
C ARG A 333 -1.41 20.34 -0.44
N PHE A 334 -0.91 19.12 -0.65
CA PHE A 334 0.53 18.86 -0.66
C PHE A 334 1.23 19.58 -1.82
N LYS A 335 0.64 19.59 -3.01
CA LYS A 335 1.19 20.31 -4.17
C LYS A 335 1.26 21.82 -3.89
N GLY A 336 0.20 22.42 -3.34
CA GLY A 336 0.16 23.84 -2.97
C GLY A 336 1.21 24.21 -1.93
N LEU A 337 1.44 23.35 -0.92
CA LEU A 337 2.50 23.55 0.07
C LEU A 337 3.89 23.55 -0.58
N GLN A 338 4.15 22.67 -1.56
CA GLN A 338 5.45 22.71 -2.22
C GLN A 338 5.69 24.00 -3.03
N HIS A 339 4.67 24.51 -3.72
CA HIS A 339 4.74 25.82 -4.37
C HIS A 339 4.98 26.94 -3.37
N LEU A 340 4.33 26.89 -2.20
CA LEU A 340 4.58 27.85 -1.11
C LEU A 340 6.05 27.81 -0.64
N PHE A 341 6.62 26.60 -0.47
CA PHE A 341 8.00 26.44 -0.01
C PHE A 341 9.03 26.84 -1.07
N LEU A 342 8.66 26.83 -2.36
CA LEU A 342 9.45 27.38 -3.46
C LEU A 342 9.34 28.91 -3.58
N GLY A 343 8.50 29.56 -2.76
CA GLY A 343 8.25 31.01 -2.83
C GLY A 343 7.24 31.41 -3.92
N GLU A 344 6.58 30.45 -4.54
CA GLU A 344 5.59 30.65 -5.62
C GLU A 344 4.19 30.93 -5.02
N GLN A 345 4.07 32.02 -4.26
CA GLN A 345 2.93 32.34 -3.42
C GLN A 345 1.58 32.43 -4.16
N GLU A 346 1.58 33.03 -5.38
CA GLU A 346 0.34 33.18 -6.16
C GLU A 346 -0.16 31.81 -6.66
N ILE A 347 0.74 30.91 -7.06
CA ILE A 347 0.36 29.55 -7.47
C ILE A 347 -0.21 28.78 -6.28
N ALA A 348 0.50 28.82 -5.14
CA ALA A 348 0.05 28.19 -3.90
C ALA A 348 -1.34 28.70 -3.47
N LYS A 349 -1.55 30.02 -3.48
CA LYS A 349 -2.82 30.65 -3.13
C LYS A 349 -3.96 30.17 -4.04
N ASN A 350 -3.76 30.17 -5.36
CA ASN A 350 -4.75 29.70 -6.32
C ASN A 350 -5.16 28.23 -6.07
N ILE A 351 -4.20 27.38 -5.72
CA ILE A 351 -4.46 25.98 -5.34
C ILE A 351 -5.26 25.92 -4.04
N PHE A 352 -4.87 26.68 -3.02
CA PHE A 352 -5.52 26.68 -1.71
C PHE A 352 -6.95 27.21 -1.75
N GLU A 353 -7.24 28.22 -2.58
CA GLU A 353 -8.60 28.73 -2.76
C GLU A 353 -9.57 27.66 -3.28
N LYS A 354 -9.13 26.74 -4.12
CA LYS A 354 -9.94 25.63 -4.63
C LYS A 354 -10.33 24.63 -3.54
N ILE A 355 -9.45 24.39 -2.56
CA ILE A 355 -9.63 23.34 -1.55
C ILE A 355 -10.02 23.87 -0.16
N ARG A 356 -10.00 25.19 0.05
CA ARG A 356 -10.22 25.83 1.34
C ARG A 356 -11.50 25.40 2.07
N ASN A 357 -12.57 25.14 1.33
CA ASN A 357 -13.88 24.78 1.90
C ASN A 357 -14.21 23.30 1.75
N VAL A 358 -13.25 22.48 1.36
CA VAL A 358 -13.45 21.05 1.13
C VAL A 358 -13.13 20.28 2.40
N THR A 359 -14.09 19.49 2.89
CA THR A 359 -13.83 18.46 3.90
C THR A 359 -13.34 17.21 3.19
N LEU A 360 -12.23 16.62 3.64
CA LEU A 360 -11.72 15.38 3.08
C LEU A 360 -12.77 14.27 3.22
N GLU A 361 -12.95 13.49 2.16
CA GLU A 361 -13.91 12.39 2.15
C GLU A 361 -13.63 11.42 3.31
N GLY A 362 -14.67 11.07 4.04
CA GLY A 362 -14.59 10.21 5.23
C GLY A 362 -14.16 10.92 6.51
N SER A 363 -13.71 12.18 6.48
CA SER A 363 -13.37 12.94 7.68
C SER A 363 -14.60 13.43 8.43
N THR A 364 -14.52 13.49 9.75
CA THR A 364 -15.55 14.08 10.62
C THR A 364 -15.35 15.56 10.88
N TYR A 365 -14.22 16.12 10.47
CA TYR A 365 -13.88 17.53 10.67
C TYR A 365 -13.23 18.12 9.42
N LYS A 366 -13.29 19.43 9.32
CA LYS A 366 -12.64 20.18 8.26
C LYS A 366 -11.15 20.35 8.58
N ASP A 367 -10.30 20.15 7.58
CA ASP A 367 -8.90 20.51 7.67
C ASP A 367 -8.74 22.03 7.84
N THR A 368 -8.07 22.46 8.90
CA THR A 368 -7.94 23.88 9.25
C THR A 368 -6.63 24.51 8.81
N GLN A 369 -5.67 23.70 8.32
CA GLN A 369 -4.31 24.14 8.01
C GLN A 369 -4.29 25.23 6.92
N ILE A 370 -5.04 25.02 5.86
CA ILE A 370 -5.10 25.97 4.74
C ILE A 370 -5.85 27.25 5.16
N ASP A 371 -6.92 27.14 5.94
CA ASP A 371 -7.61 28.31 6.48
C ASP A 371 -6.69 29.15 7.35
N ASP A 372 -5.94 28.53 8.28
CA ASP A 372 -5.03 29.22 9.16
C ASP A 372 -3.88 29.89 8.40
N LEU A 373 -3.37 29.25 7.35
CA LEU A 373 -2.37 29.83 6.47
C LEU A 373 -2.92 31.06 5.72
N MET A 374 -4.10 30.98 5.14
CA MET A 374 -4.71 32.09 4.39
C MET A 374 -5.18 33.24 5.28
N LEU A 375 -5.44 32.97 6.55
CA LEU A 375 -5.78 33.97 7.55
C LEU A 375 -4.53 34.57 8.25
N ASN A 376 -3.34 34.22 7.83
CA ASN A 376 -2.06 34.58 8.47
C ASN A 376 -1.98 34.16 9.96
N ASN A 377 -2.72 33.14 10.35
CA ASN A 377 -2.59 32.47 11.66
C ASN A 377 -1.36 31.58 11.75
N ILE A 378 -0.63 31.39 10.66
CA ILE A 378 0.64 30.69 10.56
C ILE A 378 1.40 31.13 9.30
N ASP A 379 2.71 31.00 9.30
CA ASP A 379 3.61 31.19 8.17
C ASP A 379 4.06 29.85 7.56
N ALA A 380 4.76 29.90 6.42
CA ALA A 380 5.28 28.71 5.74
C ALA A 380 6.21 27.86 6.63
N ASP A 381 7.03 28.50 7.46
CA ASP A 381 7.95 27.81 8.37
C ASP A 381 7.21 27.07 9.48
N GLY A 382 6.09 27.63 9.96
CA GLY A 382 5.24 26.94 10.91
C GLY A 382 4.52 25.73 10.33
N ILE A 383 4.15 25.79 9.04
CA ILE A 383 3.63 24.62 8.34
C ILE A 383 4.73 23.56 8.18
N LYS A 384 5.95 23.93 7.77
CA LYS A 384 7.07 22.98 7.67
C LYS A 384 7.30 22.20 8.96
N LEU A 385 7.25 22.90 10.10
CA LEU A 385 7.45 22.30 11.41
C LEU A 385 6.49 21.14 11.72
N LEU A 386 5.27 21.13 11.17
CA LEU A 386 4.32 20.03 11.36
C LEU A 386 4.71 18.76 10.60
N TYR A 387 5.50 18.88 9.53
CA TYR A 387 5.90 17.78 8.65
C TYR A 387 7.37 17.35 8.82
N GLU A 388 8.15 18.10 9.62
CA GLU A 388 9.50 17.71 9.97
C GLU A 388 9.45 16.43 10.82
N LYS A 389 10.08 15.37 10.34
CA LYS A 389 10.23 14.13 11.09
C LYS A 389 11.30 14.33 12.17
N GLU A 390 10.89 14.53 13.39
CA GLU A 390 11.78 14.36 14.52
C GLU A 390 11.79 12.89 14.97
N GLY A 391 12.87 12.46 15.64
CA GLY A 391 12.96 11.09 16.16
C GLY A 391 11.88 10.81 17.22
N ASN A 392 11.70 9.55 17.56
CA ASN A 392 10.73 9.11 18.57
C ASN A 392 11.32 9.07 19.98
N GLN A 393 12.56 9.56 20.19
CA GLN A 393 13.16 9.62 21.50
C GLN A 393 12.55 10.77 22.30
N ARG A 394 12.58 10.63 23.62
CA ARG A 394 12.06 11.66 24.52
C ARG A 394 12.65 13.07 24.25
N SER A 395 13.96 13.13 24.01
CA SER A 395 14.66 14.37 23.66
C SER A 395 14.13 15.05 22.42
N ASP A 396 13.75 14.25 21.40
CA ASP A 396 13.24 14.75 20.14
C ASP A 396 11.85 15.35 20.33
N ILE A 397 10.99 14.65 21.10
CA ILE A 397 9.65 15.13 21.43
C ILE A 397 9.73 16.41 22.26
N GLU A 398 10.64 16.48 23.25
CA GLU A 398 10.84 17.70 24.07
C GLU A 398 11.33 18.89 23.23
N LYS A 399 12.15 18.62 22.20
CA LYS A 399 12.60 19.66 21.25
C LYS A 399 11.42 20.13 20.38
N GLN A 400 10.60 19.21 19.87
CA GLN A 400 9.41 19.53 19.08
C GLN A 400 8.42 20.38 19.90
N ILE A 401 8.17 20.05 21.17
CA ILE A 401 7.34 20.83 22.08
C ILE A 401 7.84 22.28 22.14
N LYS A 402 9.13 22.51 22.38
CA LYS A 402 9.71 23.86 22.45
C LYS A 402 9.54 24.64 21.14
N LEU A 403 9.73 23.98 20.00
CA LEU A 403 9.55 24.62 18.70
C LEU A 403 8.09 25.01 18.46
N LEU A 404 7.15 24.14 18.80
CA LEU A 404 5.71 24.40 18.69
C LEU A 404 5.28 25.50 19.65
N GLU A 405 5.72 25.50 20.91
CA GLU A 405 5.41 26.55 21.89
C GLU A 405 5.91 27.92 21.42
N ASN A 406 7.15 28.01 20.93
CA ASN A 406 7.70 29.23 20.36
C ASN A 406 6.89 29.72 19.16
N LYS A 407 6.48 28.81 18.26
CA LYS A 407 5.67 29.17 17.10
C LYS A 407 4.27 29.65 17.52
N LEU A 408 3.65 28.99 18.49
CA LEU A 408 2.33 29.34 19.02
C LEU A 408 2.35 30.65 19.83
N THR A 409 3.48 31.06 20.40
CA THR A 409 3.63 32.40 20.99
C THR A 409 3.43 33.50 19.93
N LYS A 410 3.93 33.27 18.71
CA LYS A 410 3.76 34.22 17.59
C LYS A 410 2.40 34.04 16.89
N PHE A 411 1.91 32.81 16.80
CA PHE A 411 0.68 32.46 16.11
C PHE A 411 -0.29 31.68 17.01
N PRO A 412 -0.91 32.39 18.02
CA PRO A 412 -1.72 31.71 19.04
C PRO A 412 -3.03 31.10 18.53
N LYS A 413 -3.44 31.42 17.32
CA LYS A 413 -4.64 30.87 16.66
C LYS A 413 -4.35 29.72 15.69
N PHE A 414 -3.12 29.26 15.60
CA PHE A 414 -2.73 28.14 14.72
C PHE A 414 -3.23 26.81 15.30
N ARG A 415 -4.40 26.36 14.82
CA ARG A 415 -5.15 25.20 15.34
C ARG A 415 -4.38 23.90 15.22
N ASP A 416 -3.79 23.61 14.05
CA ASP A 416 -3.01 22.39 13.85
C ASP A 416 -1.76 22.35 14.74
N GLY A 417 -1.08 23.48 14.92
CA GLY A 417 0.04 23.58 15.85
C GLY A 417 -0.35 23.29 17.30
N ILE A 418 -1.52 23.76 17.74
CA ILE A 418 -2.09 23.46 19.07
C ILE A 418 -2.39 21.96 19.17
N PHE A 419 -3.00 21.36 18.14
CA PHE A 419 -3.32 19.94 18.14
C PHE A 419 -2.06 19.05 18.15
N HIS A 420 -1.03 19.38 17.36
CA HIS A 420 0.26 18.71 17.37
C HIS A 420 0.99 18.83 18.70
N LEU A 421 0.94 20.02 19.34
CA LEU A 421 1.52 20.23 20.67
C LEU A 421 0.84 19.34 21.72
N ALA A 422 -0.47 19.20 21.67
CA ALA A 422 -1.19 18.30 22.57
C ALA A 422 -0.78 16.83 22.33
N GLY A 423 -0.63 16.41 21.07
CA GLY A 423 -0.11 15.09 20.70
C GLY A 423 1.30 14.83 21.24
N ALA A 424 2.19 15.81 21.16
CA ALA A 424 3.55 15.70 21.69
C ALA A 424 3.56 15.56 23.23
N TRP A 425 2.70 16.30 23.95
CA TRP A 425 2.52 16.11 25.39
C TRP A 425 1.98 14.73 25.74
N LEU A 426 1.02 14.20 24.96
CA LEU A 426 0.49 12.84 25.15
C LEU A 426 1.55 11.77 24.93
N ALA A 427 2.43 11.94 23.95
CA ALA A 427 3.56 11.04 23.71
C ALA A 427 4.53 10.95 24.90
N LEU A 428 4.58 12.00 25.72
CA LEU A 428 5.32 12.05 26.99
C LEU A 428 4.48 11.64 28.22
N ASN A 429 3.25 11.14 28.04
CA ASN A 429 2.28 10.85 29.12
C ASN A 429 1.93 12.08 30.00
N ARG A 430 2.01 13.29 29.42
CA ARG A 430 1.71 14.54 30.11
C ARG A 430 0.27 14.94 29.81
N THR A 431 -0.69 14.20 30.36
CA THR A 431 -2.15 14.37 30.12
C THR A 431 -2.68 15.72 30.59
N LYS A 432 -2.07 16.30 31.65
CA LYS A 432 -2.44 17.65 32.12
C LYS A 432 -2.13 18.72 31.08
N GLU A 433 -0.91 18.76 30.60
CA GLU A 433 -0.46 19.75 29.62
C GLU A 433 -1.20 19.58 28.29
N ALA A 434 -1.43 18.35 27.86
CA ALA A 434 -2.23 18.06 26.68
C ALA A 434 -3.67 18.61 26.80
N PHE A 435 -4.31 18.40 27.95
CA PHE A 435 -5.65 18.93 28.22
C PHE A 435 -5.69 20.47 28.18
N GLU A 436 -4.74 21.14 28.86
CA GLU A 436 -4.66 22.60 28.90
C GLU A 436 -4.43 23.21 27.50
N VAL A 437 -3.65 22.51 26.66
CA VAL A 437 -3.40 22.90 25.26
C VAL A 437 -4.67 22.73 24.42
N LEU A 438 -5.37 21.62 24.54
CA LEU A 438 -6.61 21.36 23.80
C LEU A 438 -7.75 22.31 24.23
N LEU A 439 -7.79 22.77 25.48
CA LEU A 439 -8.72 23.82 25.88
C LEU A 439 -8.49 25.15 25.12
N LYS A 440 -7.24 25.48 24.78
CA LYS A 440 -6.95 26.65 23.92
C LYS A 440 -7.52 26.45 22.51
N TYR A 441 -7.42 25.22 21.96
CA TYR A 441 -8.06 24.89 20.68
C TYR A 441 -9.58 25.06 20.76
N HIS A 442 -10.22 24.47 21.78
CA HIS A 442 -11.67 24.59 22.01
C HIS A 442 -12.18 26.04 22.04
N VAL A 443 -11.42 26.96 22.65
CA VAL A 443 -11.76 28.39 22.68
C VAL A 443 -11.74 29.02 21.28
N ILE A 444 -10.85 28.56 20.40
CA ILE A 444 -10.75 29.04 19.01
C ILE A 444 -11.82 28.42 18.12
N ASP A 445 -12.01 27.11 18.29
CA ASP A 445 -12.93 26.29 17.46
C ASP A 445 -13.53 25.16 18.29
N SER A 446 -14.75 25.33 18.74
CA SER A 446 -15.52 24.33 19.49
C SER A 446 -16.34 23.40 18.59
N GLN A 447 -16.16 23.47 17.27
CA GLN A 447 -16.93 22.65 16.31
C GLN A 447 -16.15 21.42 15.80
N ASN A 448 -14.95 21.18 16.34
CA ASN A 448 -14.16 20.00 15.98
C ASN A 448 -14.48 18.81 16.93
N PRO A 449 -15.20 17.77 16.46
CA PRO A 449 -15.62 16.65 17.31
C PRO A 449 -14.43 15.84 17.85
N VAL A 450 -13.29 15.87 17.17
CA VAL A 450 -12.07 15.16 17.57
C VAL A 450 -11.47 15.83 18.81
N VAL A 451 -11.39 17.15 18.84
CA VAL A 451 -10.87 17.91 19.99
C VAL A 451 -11.79 17.71 21.21
N GLU A 452 -13.12 17.78 21.01
CA GLU A 452 -14.10 17.54 22.07
C GLU A 452 -13.97 16.13 22.65
N TYR A 453 -13.79 15.11 21.79
CA TYR A 453 -13.55 13.76 22.22
C TYR A 453 -12.27 13.61 23.07
N TYR A 454 -11.15 14.18 22.62
CA TYR A 454 -9.91 14.12 23.39
C TYR A 454 -10.00 14.88 24.72
N LEU A 455 -10.67 16.02 24.76
CA LEU A 455 -10.93 16.74 26.00
C LEU A 455 -11.75 15.90 26.97
N ALA A 456 -12.80 15.21 26.49
CA ALA A 456 -13.58 14.28 27.31
C ALA A 456 -12.70 13.12 27.82
N ALA A 457 -11.93 12.48 26.95
CA ALA A 457 -11.07 11.35 27.34
C ALA A 457 -10.03 11.75 28.39
N LEU A 458 -9.36 12.87 28.20
CA LEU A 458 -8.36 13.39 29.15
C LEU A 458 -8.98 13.86 30.46
N ALA A 459 -10.20 14.41 30.44
CA ALA A 459 -10.91 14.79 31.66
C ALA A 459 -11.32 13.55 32.49
N LEU A 460 -11.66 12.43 31.85
CA LEU A 460 -11.91 11.16 32.53
C LEU A 460 -10.64 10.64 33.21
N ASP A 461 -9.52 10.60 32.49
CA ASP A 461 -8.21 10.18 33.02
C ASP A 461 -7.79 11.00 34.26
N ARG A 462 -8.15 12.27 34.27
CA ARG A 462 -7.87 13.21 35.37
C ARG A 462 -8.96 13.26 36.43
N LEU A 463 -9.99 12.44 36.34
CA LEU A 463 -11.15 12.44 37.24
C LEU A 463 -11.88 13.79 37.37
N THR A 464 -11.76 14.65 36.35
CA THR A 464 -12.52 15.92 36.24
C THR A 464 -13.84 15.70 35.51
N LEU A 465 -14.66 14.82 36.05
CA LEU A 465 -15.84 14.21 35.39
C LEU A 465 -16.83 15.27 34.85
N GLN A 466 -17.11 16.32 35.61
CA GLN A 466 -18.11 17.35 35.20
C GLN A 466 -17.70 18.06 33.91
N SER A 467 -16.45 18.50 33.83
CA SER A 467 -15.90 19.11 32.61
C SER A 467 -15.93 18.15 31.45
N GLY A 468 -15.49 16.91 31.68
CA GLY A 468 -15.43 15.89 30.65
C GLY A 468 -16.80 15.51 30.06
N LYS A 469 -17.85 15.47 30.89
CA LYS A 469 -19.24 15.23 30.43
C LYS A 469 -19.73 16.29 29.44
N VAL A 470 -19.36 17.55 29.65
CA VAL A 470 -19.69 18.66 28.73
C VAL A 470 -19.07 18.41 27.36
N HIS A 471 -17.79 18.09 27.33
CA HIS A 471 -17.06 17.80 26.08
C HIS A 471 -17.57 16.52 25.40
N LEU A 472 -17.88 15.47 26.17
CA LEU A 472 -18.43 14.24 25.63
C LEU A 472 -19.79 14.46 24.95
N LYS A 473 -20.69 15.20 25.59
CA LYS A 473 -21.99 15.60 24.98
C LYS A 473 -21.78 16.40 23.71
N LYS A 474 -20.85 17.36 23.73
CA LYS A 474 -20.53 18.18 22.55
C LYS A 474 -19.99 17.35 21.39
N ALA A 475 -19.04 16.43 21.66
CA ALA A 475 -18.52 15.51 20.64
C ALA A 475 -19.64 14.67 20.02
N GLN A 476 -20.54 14.13 20.86
CA GLN A 476 -21.67 13.34 20.39
C GLN A 476 -22.65 14.16 19.52
N GLU A 477 -23.00 15.38 19.93
CA GLU A 477 -23.86 16.27 19.15
C GLU A 477 -23.28 16.54 17.75
N LEU A 478 -21.99 16.87 17.69
CA LEU A 478 -21.30 17.16 16.43
C LEU A 478 -21.24 15.95 15.50
N LEU A 479 -21.03 14.75 16.04
CA LEU A 479 -21.00 13.52 15.27
C LEU A 479 -22.42 13.08 14.86
N LYS A 480 -23.43 13.24 15.72
CA LYS A 480 -24.84 12.95 15.38
C LYS A 480 -25.35 13.83 14.23
N GLN A 481 -24.94 15.09 14.15
CA GLN A 481 -25.25 15.97 13.02
C GLN A 481 -24.74 15.42 11.68
N GLN A 482 -23.70 14.57 11.73
CA GLN A 482 -23.14 13.86 10.57
C GLN A 482 -23.71 12.43 10.40
N SER A 483 -24.75 12.05 11.16
CA SER A 483 -25.31 10.69 11.18
C SER A 483 -24.28 9.61 11.51
N TYR A 484 -23.32 9.93 12.39
CA TYR A 484 -22.20 9.05 12.72
C TYR A 484 -22.03 8.88 14.24
N THR A 485 -21.78 7.66 14.67
CA THR A 485 -21.50 7.33 16.08
C THR A 485 -20.42 6.25 16.15
N PRO A 486 -19.14 6.62 16.32
CA PRO A 486 -18.03 5.66 16.38
C PRO A 486 -18.06 4.84 17.68
N ASN A 487 -17.55 3.60 17.62
CA ASN A 487 -17.49 2.72 18.78
C ASN A 487 -16.68 3.34 19.93
N VAL A 488 -15.55 3.99 19.63
CA VAL A 488 -14.73 4.64 20.65
C VAL A 488 -15.48 5.72 21.46
N LEU A 489 -16.48 6.37 20.87
CA LEU A 489 -17.35 7.31 21.59
C LEU A 489 -18.30 6.59 22.55
N LYS A 490 -18.83 5.45 22.12
CA LYS A 490 -19.68 4.57 22.97
C LYS A 490 -18.88 4.04 24.14
N ASP A 491 -17.64 3.59 23.88
CA ASP A 491 -16.75 3.05 24.91
C ASP A 491 -16.40 4.14 25.94
N LEU A 492 -16.12 5.35 25.48
CA LEU A 492 -15.89 6.50 26.37
C LEU A 492 -17.12 6.85 27.20
N TYR A 493 -18.30 6.80 26.61
CA TYR A 493 -19.56 6.99 27.35
C TYR A 493 -19.75 5.94 28.45
N LEU A 494 -19.52 4.65 28.13
CA LEU A 494 -19.61 3.57 29.10
C LEU A 494 -18.59 3.73 30.24
N ALA A 495 -17.40 4.22 29.94
CA ALA A 495 -16.39 4.54 30.94
C ALA A 495 -16.86 5.68 31.88
N TYR A 496 -17.45 6.75 31.36
CA TYR A 496 -18.07 7.79 32.18
C TYR A 496 -19.22 7.27 33.04
N LYS A 497 -20.09 6.39 32.50
CA LYS A 497 -21.20 5.81 33.24
C LYS A 497 -20.77 4.87 34.36
N LYS A 498 -19.60 4.25 34.21
CA LYS A 498 -18.97 3.44 35.28
C LYS A 498 -18.53 4.30 36.47
N GLU A 499 -17.96 5.47 36.21
CA GLU A 499 -17.52 6.40 37.25
C GLU A 499 -18.69 7.20 37.85
N ASP A 500 -19.73 7.47 37.10
CA ASP A 500 -20.97 8.12 37.55
C ASP A 500 -22.19 7.42 36.93
N PRO A 501 -22.81 6.46 37.64
CA PRO A 501 -23.96 5.72 37.16
C PRO A 501 -25.20 6.56 36.86
N THR A 502 -25.27 7.81 37.40
CA THR A 502 -26.36 8.75 37.16
C THR A 502 -26.22 9.52 35.85
N PHE A 503 -25.06 9.39 35.20
CA PHE A 503 -24.81 10.07 33.94
C PHE A 503 -25.61 9.41 32.81
N ASP A 504 -26.45 10.24 32.19
CA ASP A 504 -27.22 9.85 31.00
C ASP A 504 -27.09 10.91 29.92
N PHE A 505 -27.18 10.47 28.65
CA PHE A 505 -27.06 11.37 27.48
C PHE A 505 -28.41 11.98 27.10
#